data_89be06a196129d0acbbf24fc792db547
#
_entry.id   89be06a196129d0acbbf24fc792db547
#
_cell.length_a   1.000
_cell.length_b   1.000
_cell.length_c   1.000
_cell.angle_alpha   90.00
_cell.angle_beta   90.00
_cell.angle_gamma   90.00
#
_symmetry.space_group_name_H-M   'P 1'
#
loop_
_entity.id
_entity.type
_entity.pdbx_description
1 polymer ?
#
loop_
_entity_poly.entity_id
_entity_poly.type
_entity_poly.pdbx_seq_one_letter_code
_entity_poly.pdbx_strand_id
1 'polypeptide(L)'
;GLSREAVEHAFHHAWQRWPEVAVDADPAGWVRAAAYEYALSPWHRLRRAHKHPDAPPAEADRRALLGALLDLPPAYRRTVLLYDGLGLDLPETAAETEASTPAAANRLLHARTVIAERVPELTAPEDLHRRLSALVAEAPAAALPAPRAVRTGSERRARTWTRAVLGVTAILIAVTGFTVVTAPTRYIPVNAPGETVNGVPVRGGPQKLRPEDVELRNKLRSEPNPGPERLVPAVE
;
A
#
# COMPACT_ATOMS: atom_id res chain seq x y z
N GLY A 1 22.62 -2.73 -8.11
CA GLY A 1 21.79 -2.89 -6.92
C GLY A 1 20.48 -2.15 -6.96
N LEU A 2 19.86 -2.02 -5.80
CA LEU A 2 18.55 -1.38 -5.61
C LEU A 2 18.48 0.07 -6.11
N SER A 3 19.55 0.85 -5.93
CA SER A 3 19.63 2.24 -6.39
C SER A 3 19.40 2.38 -7.89
N ARG A 4 20.00 1.51 -8.70
CA ARG A 4 19.80 1.50 -10.15
C ARG A 4 18.35 1.14 -10.51
N GLU A 5 17.79 0.13 -9.87
CA GLU A 5 16.39 -0.26 -10.06
C GLU A 5 15.43 0.88 -9.69
N ALA A 6 15.73 1.61 -8.59
CA ALA A 6 14.94 2.76 -8.18
C ALA A 6 14.94 3.89 -9.21
N VAL A 7 16.11 4.20 -9.79
CA VAL A 7 16.24 5.21 -10.85
C VAL A 7 15.49 4.78 -12.10
N GLU A 8 15.67 3.55 -12.55
CA GLU A 8 14.92 3.01 -13.70
C GLU A 8 13.41 3.08 -13.47
N HIS A 9 12.96 2.70 -12.27
CA HIS A 9 11.55 2.77 -11.90
C HIS A 9 11.03 4.21 -11.93
N ALA A 10 11.77 5.17 -11.37
CA ALA A 10 11.38 6.56 -11.34
C ALA A 10 11.22 7.16 -12.75
N PHE A 11 12.12 6.86 -13.68
CA PHE A 11 11.99 7.30 -15.06
C PHE A 11 10.80 6.65 -15.78
N HIS A 12 10.54 5.36 -15.54
CA HIS A 12 9.34 4.72 -16.08
C HIS A 12 8.06 5.33 -15.51
N HIS A 13 8.06 5.66 -14.22
CA HIS A 13 6.93 6.30 -13.56
C HIS A 13 6.71 7.73 -14.07
N ALA A 14 7.77 8.52 -14.24
CA ALA A 14 7.73 9.84 -14.84
C ALA A 14 7.17 9.79 -16.28
N TRP A 15 7.55 8.80 -17.07
CA TRP A 15 7.01 8.63 -18.42
C TRP A 15 5.51 8.31 -18.41
N GLN A 16 5.06 7.48 -17.48
CA GLN A 16 3.63 7.14 -17.35
C GLN A 16 2.78 8.34 -16.93
N ARG A 17 3.38 9.25 -16.13
CA ARG A 17 2.75 10.49 -15.65
C ARG A 17 3.29 11.73 -16.34
N TRP A 18 3.76 11.60 -17.57
CA TRP A 18 4.38 12.69 -18.29
C TRP A 18 3.59 14.01 -18.31
N PRO A 19 2.27 14.01 -18.49
CA PRO A 19 1.49 15.24 -18.43
C PRO A 19 1.58 16.00 -17.09
N GLU A 20 1.74 15.28 -15.97
CA GLU A 20 1.94 15.85 -14.65
C GLU A 20 3.36 16.37 -14.48
N VAL A 21 4.33 15.53 -14.82
CA VAL A 21 5.77 15.86 -14.69
C VAL A 21 6.18 17.01 -15.60
N ALA A 22 5.62 17.12 -16.79
CA ALA A 22 5.98 18.15 -17.76
C ALA A 22 5.55 19.56 -17.35
N VAL A 23 4.55 19.69 -16.48
CA VAL A 23 4.07 20.97 -15.95
C VAL A 23 4.54 21.24 -14.52
N ASP A 24 5.29 20.31 -13.93
CA ASP A 24 5.86 20.49 -12.60
C ASP A 24 6.93 21.60 -12.60
N ALA A 25 7.01 22.36 -11.52
CA ALA A 25 8.00 23.41 -11.37
C ALA A 25 9.44 22.84 -11.25
N ASP A 26 9.60 21.64 -10.67
CA ASP A 26 10.86 20.91 -10.56
C ASP A 26 10.70 19.43 -11.02
N PRO A 27 10.71 19.17 -12.33
CA PRO A 27 10.63 17.81 -12.85
C PRO A 27 11.75 16.89 -12.34
N ALA A 28 12.91 17.44 -12.06
CA ALA A 28 14.05 16.69 -11.52
C ALA A 28 13.79 16.25 -10.07
N GLY A 29 13.26 17.14 -9.23
CA GLY A 29 12.82 16.81 -7.88
C GLY A 29 11.73 15.76 -7.86
N TRP A 30 10.79 15.85 -8.77
CA TRP A 30 9.75 14.83 -8.91
C TRP A 30 10.34 13.44 -9.16
N VAL A 31 11.30 13.32 -10.08
CA VAL A 31 11.97 12.04 -10.38
C VAL A 31 12.81 11.57 -9.19
N ARG A 32 13.53 12.49 -8.50
CA ARG A 32 14.30 12.15 -7.28
C ARG A 32 13.40 11.62 -6.17
N ALA A 33 12.24 12.25 -5.95
CA ALA A 33 11.25 11.82 -4.96
C ALA A 33 10.74 10.41 -5.28
N ALA A 34 10.32 10.16 -6.51
CA ALA A 34 9.85 8.85 -6.95
C ALA A 34 10.92 7.74 -6.80
N ALA A 35 12.19 8.05 -7.10
CA ALA A 35 13.29 7.11 -6.90
C ALA A 35 13.53 6.81 -5.41
N TYR A 36 13.44 7.82 -4.58
CA TYR A 36 13.62 7.69 -3.14
C TYR A 36 12.50 6.88 -2.49
N GLU A 37 11.25 7.16 -2.81
CA GLU A 37 10.09 6.38 -2.34
C GLU A 37 10.22 4.92 -2.73
N TYR A 38 10.57 4.65 -3.99
CA TYR A 38 10.78 3.28 -4.43
C TYR A 38 11.88 2.60 -3.62
N ALA A 39 13.05 3.24 -3.45
CA ALA A 39 14.18 2.68 -2.73
C ALA A 39 13.87 2.36 -1.26
N LEU A 40 13.03 3.15 -0.61
CA LEU A 40 12.60 2.97 0.79
C LEU A 40 11.40 2.05 0.97
N SER A 41 10.79 1.57 -0.11
CA SER A 41 9.63 0.69 -0.02
C SER A 41 9.94 -0.58 0.81
N PRO A 42 9.13 -0.91 1.82
CA PRO A 42 9.35 -2.07 2.68
C PRO A 42 9.32 -3.40 1.92
N TRP A 43 8.69 -3.44 0.75
CA TRP A 43 8.60 -4.61 -0.10
C TRP A 43 9.95 -5.13 -0.59
N HIS A 44 10.98 -4.27 -0.65
CA HIS A 44 12.33 -4.68 -1.03
C HIS A 44 12.97 -5.61 -0.03
N ARG A 45 12.57 -5.54 1.25
CA ARG A 45 13.04 -6.46 2.30
C ARG A 45 12.61 -7.92 2.04
N LEU A 46 11.51 -8.12 1.31
CA LEU A 46 10.98 -9.43 0.96
C LEU A 46 11.63 -10.00 -0.30
N ARG A 47 12.29 -9.17 -1.10
CA ARG A 47 12.96 -9.61 -2.33
C ARG A 47 14.35 -10.18 -2.03
N ARG A 48 14.58 -11.43 -2.43
CA ARG A 48 15.87 -12.10 -2.24
C ARG A 48 17.04 -11.37 -2.89
N ALA A 49 16.82 -10.69 -4.02
CA ALA A 49 17.83 -9.91 -4.75
C ALA A 49 18.45 -8.76 -3.93
N HIS A 50 17.75 -8.25 -2.92
CA HIS A 50 18.18 -7.13 -2.10
C HIS A 50 18.59 -7.52 -0.67
N LYS A 51 18.68 -8.82 -0.40
CA LYS A 51 19.08 -9.33 0.95
C LYS A 51 20.56 -9.13 1.26
N HIS A 52 21.38 -8.99 0.24
CA HIS A 52 22.81 -8.79 0.41
C HIS A 52 23.17 -7.34 0.12
N PRO A 53 23.70 -6.60 1.10
CA PRO A 53 24.19 -5.25 0.86
C PRO A 53 25.37 -5.29 -0.13
N ASP A 54 25.53 -4.20 -0.89
CA ASP A 54 26.71 -4.04 -1.73
C ASP A 54 27.99 -4.03 -0.88
N ALA A 55 29.09 -4.48 -1.44
CA ALA A 55 30.37 -4.51 -0.71
C ALA A 55 30.75 -3.09 -0.24
N PRO A 56 31.24 -2.94 1.00
CA PRO A 56 31.67 -1.65 1.51
C PRO A 56 32.82 -1.09 0.65
N PRO A 57 32.92 0.25 0.51
CA PRO A 57 34.04 0.86 -0.20
C PRO A 57 35.39 0.48 0.37
N ALA A 58 36.40 0.36 -0.48
CA ALA A 58 37.76 0.03 -0.07
C ALA A 58 38.39 1.16 0.77
N GLU A 59 38.12 2.44 0.41
CA GLU A 59 38.65 3.62 1.10
C GLU A 59 38.02 3.76 2.49
N ALA A 60 38.87 3.93 3.52
CA ALA A 60 38.46 4.04 4.91
C ALA A 60 37.57 5.26 5.16
N ASP A 61 37.98 6.44 4.64
CA ASP A 61 37.25 7.71 4.83
C ASP A 61 35.86 7.68 4.16
N ARG A 62 35.78 7.09 2.97
CA ARG A 62 34.52 6.90 2.27
C ARG A 62 33.61 5.96 3.02
N ARG A 63 34.16 4.91 3.60
CA ARG A 63 33.43 3.95 4.43
C ARG A 63 32.90 4.62 5.69
N ALA A 64 33.71 5.42 6.38
CA ALA A 64 33.34 6.16 7.57
C ALA A 64 32.17 7.14 7.28
N LEU A 65 32.27 7.94 6.21
CA LEU A 65 31.25 8.88 5.81
C LEU A 65 29.94 8.16 5.40
N LEU A 66 30.02 7.10 4.61
CA LEU A 66 28.83 6.32 4.27
C LEU A 66 28.21 5.65 5.49
N GLY A 67 29.02 5.19 6.45
CA GLY A 67 28.54 4.68 7.74
C GLY A 67 27.78 5.74 8.51
N ALA A 68 28.36 6.94 8.65
CA ALA A 68 27.71 8.07 9.32
C ALA A 68 26.37 8.46 8.65
N LEU A 69 26.34 8.48 7.31
CA LEU A 69 25.10 8.72 6.58
C LEU A 69 24.04 7.63 6.79
N LEU A 70 24.45 6.36 6.89
CA LEU A 70 23.54 5.26 7.12
C LEU A 70 22.96 5.23 8.54
N ASP A 71 23.71 5.73 9.52
CA ASP A 71 23.26 5.87 10.91
C ASP A 71 22.20 6.98 11.07
N LEU A 72 22.17 7.97 10.16
CA LEU A 72 21.15 8.99 10.17
C LEU A 72 19.75 8.44 9.83
N PRO A 73 18.69 8.93 10.50
CA PRO A 73 17.32 8.66 10.06
C PRO A 73 17.12 9.07 8.59
N PRO A 74 16.28 8.37 7.82
CA PRO A 74 16.11 8.59 6.38
C PRO A 74 15.82 10.05 6.00
N ALA A 75 14.98 10.75 6.77
CA ALA A 75 14.65 12.16 6.50
C ALA A 75 15.87 13.10 6.67
N TYR A 76 16.70 12.87 7.68
CA TYR A 76 17.91 13.65 7.95
C TYR A 76 18.98 13.39 6.89
N ARG A 77 19.16 12.13 6.54
CA ARG A 77 20.05 11.71 5.46
C ARG A 77 19.68 12.35 4.13
N ARG A 78 18.38 12.32 3.79
CA ARG A 78 17.88 12.95 2.56
C ARG A 78 18.15 14.45 2.55
N THR A 79 17.88 15.15 3.66
CA THR A 79 18.08 16.59 3.79
C THR A 79 19.55 16.97 3.54
N VAL A 80 20.51 16.29 4.20
CA VAL A 80 21.95 16.62 4.02
C VAL A 80 22.46 16.27 2.62
N LEU A 81 21.95 15.19 2.00
CA LEU A 81 22.34 14.83 0.64
C LEU A 81 21.78 15.80 -0.41
N LEU A 82 20.59 16.34 -0.22
CA LEU A 82 20.01 17.33 -1.11
C LEU A 82 20.74 18.67 -0.98
N TYR A 83 20.96 19.13 0.24
CA TYR A 83 21.58 20.42 0.51
C TYR A 83 23.11 20.40 0.24
N ASP A 84 23.85 19.54 0.97
CA ASP A 84 25.30 19.49 0.88
C ASP A 84 25.83 18.64 -0.29
N GLY A 85 25.06 17.67 -0.76
CA GLY A 85 25.47 16.79 -1.85
C GLY A 85 25.09 17.32 -3.24
N LEU A 86 23.86 17.77 -3.42
CA LEU A 86 23.34 18.27 -4.69
C LEU A 86 23.39 19.80 -4.81
N GLY A 87 23.60 20.52 -3.71
CA GLY A 87 23.67 21.98 -3.70
C GLY A 87 22.30 22.66 -3.86
N LEU A 88 21.21 22.00 -3.50
CA LEU A 88 19.90 22.64 -3.44
C LEU A 88 19.89 23.69 -2.33
N ASP A 89 19.11 24.74 -2.52
CA ASP A 89 18.91 25.70 -1.44
C ASP A 89 18.00 25.12 -0.32
N LEU A 90 17.91 25.82 0.80
CA LEU A 90 17.16 25.32 1.95
C LEU A 90 15.63 25.27 1.71
N PRO A 91 15.00 26.26 1.05
CA PRO A 91 13.60 26.16 0.63
C PRO A 91 13.31 24.99 -0.32
N GLU A 92 14.15 24.77 -1.33
CA GLU A 92 14.01 23.63 -2.27
C GLU A 92 14.17 22.30 -1.54
N THR A 93 15.19 22.18 -0.67
CA THR A 93 15.40 21.01 0.18
C THR A 93 14.22 20.74 1.09
N ALA A 94 13.62 21.77 1.66
CA ALA A 94 12.42 21.68 2.49
C ALA A 94 11.23 21.18 1.67
N ALA A 95 11.01 21.73 0.49
CA ALA A 95 9.94 21.31 -0.42
C ALA A 95 10.08 19.83 -0.81
N GLU A 96 11.28 19.40 -1.24
CA GLU A 96 11.52 18.00 -1.61
C GLU A 96 11.40 17.01 -0.44
N THR A 97 11.67 17.44 0.79
CA THR A 97 11.57 16.59 1.99
C THR A 97 10.23 16.72 2.71
N GLU A 98 9.25 17.40 2.10
CA GLU A 98 7.91 17.65 2.65
C GLU A 98 7.99 18.22 4.09
N ALA A 99 8.89 19.16 4.29
CA ALA A 99 9.16 19.79 5.56
C ALA A 99 9.00 21.31 5.48
N SER A 100 8.77 21.96 6.61
CA SER A 100 8.93 23.40 6.69
C SER A 100 10.42 23.77 6.63
N THR A 101 10.75 24.95 6.11
CA THR A 101 12.15 25.43 6.05
C THR A 101 12.87 25.38 7.40
N PRO A 102 12.26 25.78 8.54
CA PRO A 102 12.89 25.60 9.85
C PRO A 102 13.12 24.13 10.23
N ALA A 103 12.20 23.23 9.86
CA ALA A 103 12.37 21.81 10.13
C ALA A 103 13.52 21.21 9.30
N ALA A 104 13.64 21.59 8.03
CA ALA A 104 14.75 21.19 7.18
C ALA A 104 16.09 21.72 7.72
N ALA A 105 16.14 22.99 8.17
CA ALA A 105 17.31 23.56 8.82
C ALA A 105 17.74 22.78 10.05
N ASN A 106 16.80 22.44 10.94
CA ASN A 106 17.10 21.65 12.14
C ASN A 106 17.59 20.24 11.80
N ARG A 107 17.00 19.60 10.79
CA ARG A 107 17.46 18.29 10.31
C ARG A 107 18.89 18.38 9.75
N LEU A 108 19.19 19.43 9.00
CA LEU A 108 20.52 19.65 8.43
C LEU A 108 21.58 19.85 9.53
N LEU A 109 21.30 20.73 10.50
CA LEU A 109 22.19 20.95 11.65
C LEU A 109 22.48 19.67 12.41
N HIS A 110 21.44 18.92 12.76
CA HIS A 110 21.61 17.64 13.46
C HIS A 110 22.40 16.63 12.61
N ALA A 111 22.12 16.52 11.31
CA ALA A 111 22.83 15.60 10.43
C ALA A 111 24.32 15.95 10.36
N ARG A 112 24.67 17.25 10.26
CA ARG A 112 26.06 17.73 10.26
C ARG A 112 26.75 17.40 11.59
N THR A 113 26.09 17.59 12.72
CA THR A 113 26.63 17.23 14.05
C THR A 113 26.96 15.75 14.11
N VAL A 114 26.06 14.88 13.75
CA VAL A 114 26.27 13.41 13.77
C VAL A 114 27.40 13.00 12.83
N ILE A 115 27.48 13.61 11.65
CA ILE A 115 28.58 13.34 10.70
C ILE A 115 29.92 13.80 11.28
N ALA A 116 30.00 15.02 11.86
CA ALA A 116 31.20 15.56 12.46
C ALA A 116 31.71 14.71 13.66
N GLU A 117 30.81 14.15 14.46
CA GLU A 117 31.15 13.22 15.55
C GLU A 117 31.82 11.93 15.04
N ARG A 118 31.39 11.45 13.87
CA ARG A 118 31.94 10.22 13.26
C ARG A 118 33.14 10.45 12.37
N VAL A 119 33.22 11.61 11.73
CA VAL A 119 34.26 12.02 10.81
C VAL A 119 34.70 13.45 11.17
N PRO A 120 35.57 13.64 12.18
CA PRO A 120 35.96 14.97 12.68
C PRO A 120 36.56 15.89 11.63
N GLU A 121 37.14 15.34 10.57
CA GLU A 121 37.71 16.08 9.44
C GLU A 121 36.63 16.85 8.62
N LEU A 122 35.38 16.46 8.75
CA LEU A 122 34.23 17.07 8.06
C LEU A 122 33.39 17.97 8.98
N THR A 123 34.00 18.52 10.02
CA THR A 123 33.33 19.45 10.95
C THR A 123 32.98 20.77 10.29
N ALA A 124 33.85 21.26 9.36
CA ALA A 124 33.54 22.46 8.61
C ALA A 124 32.50 22.18 7.53
N PRO A 125 31.41 22.98 7.44
CA PRO A 125 30.34 22.78 6.45
C PRO A 125 30.86 22.75 5.01
N GLU A 126 31.87 23.53 4.69
CA GLU A 126 32.46 23.61 3.36
C GLU A 126 33.20 22.32 2.97
N ASP A 127 33.85 21.66 3.93
CA ASP A 127 34.54 20.39 3.70
C ASP A 127 33.51 19.25 3.50
N LEU A 128 32.47 19.26 4.29
CA LEU A 128 31.35 18.31 4.13
C LEU A 128 30.66 18.48 2.76
N HIS A 129 30.34 19.71 2.38
CA HIS A 129 29.75 20.04 1.08
C HIS A 129 30.64 19.55 -0.07
N ARG A 130 31.93 19.90 -0.03
CA ARG A 130 32.90 19.46 -1.04
C ARG A 130 33.01 17.94 -1.13
N ARG A 131 33.02 17.24 0.01
CA ARG A 131 33.13 15.77 0.03
C ARG A 131 31.87 15.09 -0.43
N LEU A 132 30.68 15.56 -0.04
CA LEU A 132 29.41 15.02 -0.48
C LEU A 132 29.14 15.28 -1.96
N SER A 133 29.41 16.48 -2.45
CA SER A 133 29.25 16.79 -3.88
C SER A 133 30.22 15.98 -4.75
N ALA A 134 31.48 15.76 -4.30
CA ALA A 134 32.40 14.84 -4.96
C ALA A 134 31.86 13.41 -5.01
N LEU A 135 31.30 12.87 -3.90
CA LEU A 135 30.68 11.54 -3.87
C LEU A 135 29.51 11.42 -4.85
N VAL A 136 28.70 12.46 -4.96
CA VAL A 136 27.59 12.49 -5.92
C VAL A 136 28.11 12.52 -7.37
N ALA A 137 29.16 13.29 -7.63
CA ALA A 137 29.79 13.39 -8.95
C ALA A 137 30.51 12.08 -9.36
N GLU A 138 31.16 11.41 -8.40
CA GLU A 138 31.86 10.14 -8.60
C GLU A 138 30.88 8.96 -8.69
N ALA A 139 29.65 9.13 -8.17
CA ALA A 139 28.63 8.09 -8.31
C ALA A 139 28.58 7.74 -9.80
N PRO A 140 28.85 6.45 -10.18
CA PRO A 140 28.81 6.09 -11.58
C PRO A 140 27.46 6.58 -12.09
N ALA A 141 27.49 7.42 -13.12
CA ALA A 141 26.28 7.79 -13.85
C ALA A 141 25.67 6.45 -14.23
N ALA A 142 24.89 5.89 -13.32
CA ALA A 142 24.31 4.57 -13.44
C ALA A 142 23.70 4.62 -14.80
N ALA A 143 24.16 3.78 -15.75
CA ALA A 143 23.84 3.92 -17.14
C ALA A 143 22.35 4.17 -17.24
N LEU A 144 21.98 5.46 -17.33
CA LEU A 144 20.58 5.87 -17.36
C LEU A 144 19.97 5.11 -18.51
N PRO A 145 18.85 4.46 -18.34
CA PRO A 145 18.24 3.71 -19.43
C PRO A 145 18.04 4.69 -20.59
N ALA A 146 18.46 4.31 -21.78
CA ALA A 146 18.27 5.16 -22.94
C ALA A 146 16.79 5.57 -23.03
N PRO A 147 16.45 6.83 -23.38
CA PRO A 147 15.08 7.32 -23.40
C PRO A 147 14.11 6.43 -24.17
N ARG A 148 14.62 5.84 -25.27
CA ARG A 148 13.86 4.85 -26.07
C ARG A 148 13.55 3.57 -25.28
N ALA A 149 14.46 3.11 -24.42
CA ALA A 149 14.24 1.92 -23.59
C ALA A 149 13.20 2.19 -22.50
N VAL A 150 13.21 3.37 -21.89
CA VAL A 150 12.19 3.80 -20.92
C VAL A 150 10.80 3.80 -21.57
N ARG A 151 10.69 4.44 -22.74
CA ARG A 151 9.43 4.50 -23.49
C ARG A 151 8.92 3.11 -23.86
N THR A 152 9.73 2.29 -24.54
CA THR A 152 9.31 0.96 -24.97
C THR A 152 9.04 0.01 -23.80
N GLY A 153 9.81 0.13 -22.71
CA GLY A 153 9.61 -0.64 -21.49
C GLY A 153 8.29 -0.30 -20.78
N SER A 154 7.97 0.98 -20.68
CA SER A 154 6.71 1.44 -20.07
C SER A 154 5.49 1.01 -20.92
N GLU A 155 5.56 1.17 -22.23
CA GLU A 155 4.50 0.73 -23.15
C GLU A 155 4.28 -0.80 -23.09
N ARG A 156 5.34 -1.60 -23.03
CA ARG A 156 5.23 -3.06 -22.84
C ARG A 156 4.58 -3.41 -21.53
N ARG A 157 5.00 -2.77 -20.43
CA ARG A 157 4.43 -3.00 -19.11
C ARG A 157 2.95 -2.62 -19.08
N ALA A 158 2.56 -1.47 -19.65
CA ALA A 158 1.17 -1.07 -19.77
C ALA A 158 0.34 -2.10 -20.53
N ARG A 159 0.82 -2.58 -21.68
CA ARG A 159 0.13 -3.62 -22.48
C ARG A 159 0.00 -4.94 -21.72
N THR A 160 1.02 -5.36 -20.97
CA THR A 160 0.95 -6.60 -20.18
C THR A 160 -0.06 -6.47 -19.05
N TRP A 161 -0.08 -5.33 -18.35
CA TRP A 161 -1.08 -5.05 -17.32
C TRP A 161 -2.50 -5.00 -17.89
N THR A 162 -2.72 -4.32 -19.00
CA THR A 162 -4.02 -4.30 -19.67
C THR A 162 -4.50 -5.72 -20.05
N ARG A 163 -3.61 -6.54 -20.59
CA ARG A 163 -3.94 -7.94 -20.91
C ARG A 163 -4.25 -8.76 -19.66
N ALA A 164 -3.49 -8.57 -18.57
CA ALA A 164 -3.72 -9.26 -17.31
C ALA A 164 -5.08 -8.86 -16.71
N VAL A 165 -5.40 -7.57 -16.68
CA VAL A 165 -6.70 -7.07 -16.20
C VAL A 165 -7.85 -7.62 -17.05
N LEU A 166 -7.74 -7.56 -18.37
CA LEU A 166 -8.75 -8.12 -19.27
C LEU A 166 -8.94 -9.63 -19.05
N GLY A 167 -7.84 -10.37 -18.86
CA GLY A 167 -7.89 -11.80 -18.55
C GLY A 167 -8.62 -12.09 -17.23
N VAL A 168 -8.28 -11.37 -16.16
CA VAL A 168 -8.95 -11.52 -14.86
C VAL A 168 -10.44 -11.16 -14.96
N THR A 169 -10.77 -10.06 -15.65
CA THR A 169 -12.17 -9.66 -15.85
C THR A 169 -12.95 -10.72 -16.62
N ALA A 170 -12.37 -11.27 -17.68
CA ALA A 170 -13.00 -12.35 -18.45
C ALA A 170 -13.25 -13.61 -17.61
N ILE A 171 -12.29 -13.99 -16.76
CA ILE A 171 -12.43 -15.11 -15.82
C ILE A 171 -13.55 -14.83 -14.82
N LEU A 172 -13.61 -13.63 -14.25
CA LEU A 172 -14.67 -13.26 -13.31
C LEU A 172 -16.05 -13.31 -13.97
N ILE A 173 -16.19 -12.79 -15.19
CA ILE A 173 -17.44 -12.87 -15.95
C ILE A 173 -17.82 -14.33 -16.21
N ALA A 174 -16.88 -15.17 -16.62
CA ALA A 174 -17.12 -16.59 -16.87
C ALA A 174 -17.56 -17.33 -15.59
N VAL A 175 -16.87 -17.08 -14.47
CA VAL A 175 -17.24 -17.68 -13.16
C VAL A 175 -18.61 -17.20 -12.73
N THR A 176 -18.91 -15.91 -12.84
CA THR A 176 -20.21 -15.35 -12.48
C THR A 176 -21.31 -15.94 -13.37
N GLY A 177 -21.09 -16.01 -14.68
CA GLY A 177 -22.03 -16.63 -15.60
C GLY A 177 -22.27 -18.11 -15.28
N PHE A 178 -21.20 -18.84 -15.00
CA PHE A 178 -21.29 -20.25 -14.60
C PHE A 178 -22.09 -20.42 -13.30
N THR A 179 -21.81 -19.60 -12.27
CA THR A 179 -22.53 -19.65 -11.00
C THR A 179 -24.02 -19.31 -11.17
N VAL A 180 -24.35 -18.31 -12.00
CA VAL A 180 -25.75 -17.96 -12.28
C VAL A 180 -26.50 -19.13 -12.97
N VAL A 181 -25.86 -19.80 -13.92
CA VAL A 181 -26.47 -20.93 -14.65
C VAL A 181 -26.59 -22.18 -13.79
N THR A 182 -25.60 -22.41 -12.91
CA THR A 182 -25.59 -23.64 -12.06
C THR A 182 -26.19 -23.44 -10.68
N ALA A 183 -26.47 -22.21 -10.26
CA ALA A 183 -27.11 -21.94 -8.99
C ALA A 183 -28.50 -22.58 -8.92
N PRO A 184 -28.83 -23.33 -7.87
CA PRO A 184 -30.16 -23.89 -7.70
C PRO A 184 -31.19 -22.76 -7.57
N THR A 185 -32.10 -22.67 -8.52
CA THR A 185 -33.19 -21.66 -8.54
C THR A 185 -34.25 -21.89 -7.50
N ARG A 186 -34.22 -23.05 -6.81
CA ARG A 186 -35.16 -23.39 -5.74
C ARG A 186 -34.47 -23.20 -4.39
N TYR A 187 -35.04 -22.30 -3.58
CA TYR A 187 -34.70 -22.23 -2.17
C TYR A 187 -35.21 -23.52 -1.51
N ILE A 188 -34.31 -24.39 -1.11
CA ILE A 188 -34.60 -25.51 -0.23
C ILE A 188 -34.34 -25.00 1.18
N PRO A 189 -35.40 -24.76 2.00
CA PRO A 189 -35.15 -24.34 3.38
C PRO A 189 -34.34 -25.43 4.09
N VAL A 190 -33.34 -25.05 4.83
CA VAL A 190 -32.46 -25.98 5.56
C VAL A 190 -33.26 -26.88 6.52
N ASN A 191 -34.39 -26.39 6.98
CA ASN A 191 -35.35 -27.19 7.76
C ASN A 191 -36.73 -27.11 7.08
N ALA A 192 -37.18 -28.19 6.49
CA ALA A 192 -38.55 -28.29 6.00
C ALA A 192 -39.54 -28.25 7.19
N PRO A 193 -40.72 -27.62 7.02
CA PRO A 193 -41.76 -27.68 8.07
C PRO A 193 -42.05 -29.12 8.47
N GLY A 194 -41.77 -29.50 9.70
CA GLY A 194 -41.93 -30.86 10.21
C GLY A 194 -40.62 -31.65 10.43
N GLU A 195 -39.46 -31.10 10.03
CA GLU A 195 -38.19 -31.74 10.30
C GLU A 195 -37.73 -31.50 11.74
N THR A 196 -37.20 -32.54 12.40
CA THR A 196 -36.77 -32.47 13.80
C THR A 196 -35.42 -31.72 13.91
N VAL A 197 -35.39 -30.63 14.64
CA VAL A 197 -34.18 -29.96 15.04
C VAL A 197 -33.77 -30.46 16.43
N ASN A 198 -32.60 -31.09 16.56
CA ASN A 198 -32.08 -31.63 17.81
C ASN A 198 -33.05 -32.63 18.54
N GLY A 199 -33.73 -33.50 17.78
CA GLY A 199 -34.62 -34.51 18.36
C GLY A 199 -35.99 -34.00 18.85
N VAL A 200 -36.25 -32.70 18.70
CA VAL A 200 -37.56 -32.12 19.03
C VAL A 200 -38.40 -32.05 17.75
N PRO A 201 -39.58 -32.70 17.69
CA PRO A 201 -40.43 -32.61 16.51
C PRO A 201 -40.97 -31.20 16.36
N VAL A 202 -40.59 -30.52 15.25
CA VAL A 202 -41.16 -29.22 14.90
C VAL A 202 -42.56 -29.42 14.42
N ARG A 203 -43.53 -28.98 15.18
CA ARG A 203 -44.95 -28.95 14.75
C ARG A 203 -45.10 -27.86 13.69
N GLY A 204 -44.91 -28.23 12.45
CA GLY A 204 -45.09 -27.32 11.31
C GLY A 204 -46.52 -27.45 10.73
N GLY A 205 -47.16 -26.30 10.59
CA GLY A 205 -48.41 -26.14 9.87
C GLY A 205 -49.68 -26.56 10.61
N PRO A 206 -50.85 -26.24 10.07
CA PRO A 206 -52.14 -26.64 10.65
C PRO A 206 -52.31 -28.15 10.56
N GLN A 207 -52.01 -28.82 11.66
CA GLN A 207 -52.27 -30.25 11.79
C GLN A 207 -53.77 -30.47 11.83
N LYS A 208 -54.26 -31.51 11.13
CA LYS A 208 -55.62 -31.99 11.33
C LYS A 208 -55.78 -32.37 12.79
N LEU A 209 -56.67 -31.69 13.50
CA LEU A 209 -56.94 -31.92 14.88
C LEU A 209 -57.44 -33.36 15.04
N ARG A 210 -56.89 -34.10 15.98
CA ARG A 210 -57.40 -35.42 16.34
C ARG A 210 -58.75 -35.25 16.96
N PRO A 211 -59.63 -36.27 16.92
CA PRO A 211 -60.92 -36.20 17.54
C PRO A 211 -60.92 -35.75 19.00
N GLU A 212 -59.91 -36.18 19.75
CA GLU A 212 -59.64 -35.78 21.14
C GLU A 212 -59.27 -34.26 21.28
N ASP A 213 -58.52 -33.71 20.35
CA ASP A 213 -58.18 -32.28 20.32
C ASP A 213 -59.43 -31.42 19.97
N VAL A 214 -60.31 -31.92 19.13
CA VAL A 214 -61.58 -31.25 18.80
C VAL A 214 -62.51 -31.24 20.00
N GLU A 215 -62.62 -32.34 20.73
CA GLU A 215 -63.40 -32.43 21.94
C GLU A 215 -62.84 -31.48 23.04
N LEU A 216 -61.57 -31.52 23.27
CA LEU A 216 -60.91 -30.62 24.21
C LEU A 216 -61.13 -29.15 23.83
N ARG A 217 -61.02 -28.79 22.56
CA ARG A 217 -61.29 -27.47 22.04
C ARG A 217 -62.71 -27.01 22.27
N ASN A 218 -63.68 -27.91 22.05
CA ASN A 218 -65.12 -27.64 22.28
C ASN A 218 -65.39 -27.46 23.79
N LYS A 219 -64.78 -28.27 24.61
CA LYS A 219 -64.86 -28.15 26.08
C LYS A 219 -64.28 -26.82 26.56
N LEU A 220 -63.10 -26.43 26.10
CA LEU A 220 -62.48 -25.15 26.44
C LEU A 220 -63.29 -23.95 25.96
N ARG A 221 -64.05 -24.09 24.84
CA ARG A 221 -64.92 -23.01 24.36
C ARG A 221 -66.23 -22.90 25.16
N SER A 222 -66.63 -23.93 25.77
CA SER A 222 -67.86 -23.94 26.60
C SER A 222 -67.61 -23.51 28.04
N GLU A 223 -66.38 -23.40 28.47
CA GLU A 223 -66.03 -22.92 29.80
C GLU A 223 -66.34 -21.42 29.98
N PRO A 224 -66.94 -21.00 31.09
CA PRO A 224 -67.39 -19.64 31.30
C PRO A 224 -66.26 -18.64 31.54
N ASN A 225 -65.00 -19.09 31.64
CA ASN A 225 -63.85 -18.25 31.87
C ASN A 225 -62.80 -18.47 30.79
N PRO A 226 -62.88 -17.78 29.63
CA PRO A 226 -62.06 -18.02 28.48
C PRO A 226 -60.55 -17.60 28.61
N GLY A 227 -60.07 -17.33 29.83
CA GLY A 227 -58.70 -16.89 30.06
C GLY A 227 -58.48 -15.38 29.81
N PRO A 228 -57.27 -14.87 30.01
CA PRO A 228 -56.99 -13.45 29.84
C PRO A 228 -57.27 -13.03 28.38
N GLU A 229 -57.98 -11.92 28.19
CA GLU A 229 -58.23 -11.32 26.88
C GLU A 229 -56.90 -11.08 26.16
N ARG A 230 -56.74 -11.69 25.00
CA ARG A 230 -55.65 -11.33 24.12
C ARG A 230 -55.92 -9.96 23.54
N LEU A 231 -55.07 -9.00 23.83
CA LEU A 231 -55.06 -7.70 23.16
C LEU A 231 -54.81 -7.96 21.66
N VAL A 232 -55.89 -8.09 20.90
CA VAL A 232 -55.81 -8.05 19.43
C VAL A 232 -55.89 -6.58 19.05
N PRO A 233 -54.88 -5.99 18.38
CA PRO A 233 -55.03 -4.63 17.89
C PRO A 233 -56.22 -4.56 16.92
N ALA A 234 -57.17 -3.68 17.25
CA ALA A 234 -58.26 -3.37 16.32
C ALA A 234 -57.63 -2.65 15.13
N VAL A 235 -57.80 -3.18 13.93
CA VAL A 235 -57.47 -2.53 12.68
C VAL A 235 -58.67 -1.63 12.37
N GLU A 236 -58.46 -0.28 12.51
CA GLU A 236 -59.35 0.71 11.92
C GLU A 236 -59.12 0.80 10.41
#